data_cf4780af441baea80a204542bc9aa77e
#
_entry.id   cf4780af441baea80a204542bc9aa77e
#
_cell.length_a   1.000
_cell.length_b   1.000
_cell.length_c   1.000
_cell.angle_alpha   90.00
_cell.angle_beta   90.00
_cell.angle_gamma   90.00
#
_symmetry.space_group_name_H-M   'P 1'
#
loop_
_entity.id
_entity.type
_entity.pdbx_description
1 polymer ?
#
loop_
_entity_poly.entity_id
_entity_poly.type
_entity_poly.pdbx_seq_one_letter_code
_entity_poly.pdbx_strand_id
1 'polypeptide(L)'
;MTGAEKIHGNPSSGYARLVQPEEPVMTTIITAAGGNATAIDTLAAPLTRAAYAARGQALVAAYAAQGVEQAGFLIRTANATHFEMAGGEFCGNAARAAALLLAPQGGAVSFSMSGFVGRVQAEVVRRAADFWVRCRFPGMQAVAQPVRLDDGSAAALVDLGGIVHVVLEAAFLAAAEVFRARHRALCAQLDLAARPAVGVVWCERAHGRVAIHPVVWVREVDSFFYESSCGSGSIAAAAVCGVGTVRQPSGREMDVTLDAAGIALASEMAVLDGVRVS
;
A
#
# COMPACT_ATOMS: atom_id res chain seq x y z
N MET A 1 -13.54 -17.61 -81.82
CA MET A 1 -13.67 -16.28 -81.20
C MET A 1 -14.04 -16.50 -79.75
N THR A 2 -13.06 -16.54 -78.87
CA THR A 2 -13.28 -16.75 -77.46
C THR A 2 -12.34 -15.82 -76.70
N GLY A 3 -12.94 -14.82 -76.06
CA GLY A 3 -12.22 -13.86 -75.26
C GLY A 3 -11.87 -14.44 -73.90
N ALA A 4 -10.63 -14.33 -73.48
CA ALA A 4 -10.16 -14.69 -72.14
C ALA A 4 -10.10 -13.43 -71.31
N GLU A 5 -10.92 -13.39 -70.26
CA GLU A 5 -10.85 -12.37 -69.21
C GLU A 5 -9.71 -12.69 -68.23
N LYS A 6 -8.83 -11.72 -68.04
CA LYS A 6 -7.77 -11.73 -67.03
C LYS A 6 -8.32 -11.17 -65.71
N ILE A 7 -8.40 -12.02 -64.70
CA ILE A 7 -8.68 -11.60 -63.34
C ILE A 7 -7.36 -11.11 -62.69
N HIS A 8 -7.26 -9.80 -62.36
CA HIS A 8 -6.19 -9.23 -61.57
C HIS A 8 -6.50 -9.45 -60.08
N GLY A 9 -5.77 -10.36 -59.46
CA GLY A 9 -5.75 -10.52 -57.99
C GLY A 9 -4.96 -9.36 -57.37
N ASN A 10 -5.60 -8.69 -56.43
CA ASN A 10 -5.02 -7.64 -55.60
C ASN A 10 -4.26 -8.28 -54.43
N PRO A 11 -2.98 -8.05 -54.18
CA PRO A 11 -2.31 -8.58 -52.99
C PRO A 11 -2.72 -7.74 -51.77
N SER A 12 -3.46 -8.32 -50.86
CA SER A 12 -3.72 -7.78 -49.54
C SER A 12 -2.40 -7.60 -48.79
N SER A 13 -1.93 -6.36 -48.68
CA SER A 13 -0.81 -5.99 -47.82
C SER A 13 -1.22 -6.13 -46.36
N GLY A 14 -0.85 -7.24 -45.78
CA GLY A 14 -0.87 -7.41 -44.31
C GLY A 14 0.14 -6.45 -43.67
N TYR A 15 -0.34 -5.33 -43.15
CA TYR A 15 0.46 -4.51 -42.26
C TYR A 15 0.70 -5.31 -40.98
N ALA A 16 1.87 -5.93 -40.87
CA ALA A 16 2.39 -6.39 -39.60
C ALA A 16 2.46 -5.17 -38.68
N ARG A 17 1.59 -5.12 -37.67
CA ARG A 17 1.65 -4.12 -36.59
C ARG A 17 3.00 -4.31 -35.91
N LEU A 18 3.95 -3.43 -36.18
CA LEU A 18 5.20 -3.37 -35.45
C LEU A 18 4.85 -3.18 -33.97
N VAL A 19 5.02 -4.23 -33.19
CA VAL A 19 5.01 -4.14 -31.73
C VAL A 19 6.19 -3.24 -31.38
N GLN A 20 5.90 -2.00 -31.01
CA GLN A 20 6.94 -1.12 -30.48
C GLN A 20 7.50 -1.79 -29.23
N PRO A 21 8.83 -1.81 -29.04
CA PRO A 21 9.40 -2.31 -27.80
C PRO A 21 8.80 -1.49 -26.65
N GLU A 22 8.22 -2.18 -25.66
CA GLU A 22 7.74 -1.54 -24.44
C GLU A 22 8.92 -0.78 -23.83
N GLU A 23 8.75 0.52 -23.58
CA GLU A 23 9.78 1.29 -22.87
C GLU A 23 10.10 0.58 -21.55
N PRO A 24 11.38 0.49 -21.16
CA PRO A 24 11.75 -0.19 -19.93
C PRO A 24 11.04 0.49 -18.76
N VAL A 25 10.18 -0.26 -18.10
CA VAL A 25 9.44 0.24 -16.92
C VAL A 25 10.44 0.41 -15.79
N MET A 26 10.59 1.64 -15.34
CA MET A 26 11.49 1.95 -14.23
C MET A 26 10.76 1.68 -12.91
N THR A 27 11.20 0.65 -12.18
CA THR A 27 10.74 0.37 -10.83
C THR A 27 11.53 1.22 -9.82
N THR A 28 10.82 1.91 -8.94
CA THR A 28 11.41 2.65 -7.82
C THR A 28 11.03 1.96 -6.51
N ILE A 29 11.99 1.78 -5.59
CA ILE A 29 11.75 1.19 -4.27
C ILE A 29 11.88 2.27 -3.21
N ILE A 30 10.85 2.42 -2.38
CA ILE A 30 10.79 3.45 -1.33
C ILE A 30 10.41 2.80 -0.01
N THR A 31 11.18 3.10 1.06
CA THR A 31 10.88 2.67 2.42
C THR A 31 10.12 3.75 3.19
N ALA A 32 9.25 3.34 4.11
CA ALA A 32 8.49 4.20 4.99
C ALA A 32 8.86 3.94 6.45
N ALA A 33 9.25 4.98 7.19
CA ALA A 33 9.64 4.88 8.60
C ALA A 33 10.66 3.74 8.84
N GLY A 34 11.67 3.64 7.98
CA GLY A 34 12.76 2.66 8.10
C GLY A 34 12.39 1.21 7.76
N GLY A 35 11.24 0.97 7.13
CA GLY A 35 10.80 -0.37 6.74
C GLY A 35 9.72 -0.36 5.68
N ASN A 36 9.02 -1.50 5.51
CA ASN A 36 7.90 -1.70 4.57
C ASN A 36 8.19 -1.10 3.18
N ALA A 37 9.20 -1.66 2.50
CA ALA A 37 9.59 -1.18 1.19
C ALA A 37 8.48 -1.43 0.17
N THR A 38 8.11 -0.38 -0.58
CA THR A 38 7.14 -0.44 -1.67
C THR A 38 7.89 -0.37 -3.00
N ALA A 39 7.70 -1.38 -3.87
CA ALA A 39 8.12 -1.31 -5.25
C ALA A 39 7.05 -0.61 -6.09
N ILE A 40 7.42 0.43 -6.82
CA ILE A 40 6.49 1.25 -7.61
C ILE A 40 6.90 1.26 -9.07
N ASP A 41 6.01 0.79 -9.94
CA ASP A 41 6.12 0.97 -11.37
C ASP A 41 5.29 2.17 -11.83
N THR A 42 5.82 2.94 -12.78
CA THR A 42 5.05 4.01 -13.44
C THR A 42 4.44 3.48 -14.74
N LEU A 43 3.13 3.70 -14.90
CA LEU A 43 2.36 3.23 -16.05
C LEU A 43 1.75 4.39 -16.82
N ALA A 44 1.71 4.27 -18.16
CA ALA A 44 1.03 5.22 -19.03
C ALA A 44 -0.50 5.03 -19.07
N ALA A 45 -0.99 3.83 -18.71
CA ALA A 45 -2.42 3.49 -18.70
C ALA A 45 -2.75 2.50 -17.56
N PRO A 46 -4.01 2.49 -17.08
CA PRO A 46 -4.47 1.51 -16.12
C PRO A 46 -4.40 0.07 -16.64
N LEU A 47 -4.19 -0.88 -15.74
CA LEU A 47 -4.27 -2.32 -16.01
C LEU A 47 -5.63 -2.87 -15.53
N THR A 48 -5.89 -4.15 -15.84
CA THR A 48 -6.98 -4.89 -15.20
C THR A 48 -6.62 -5.25 -13.76
N ARG A 49 -7.62 -5.52 -12.90
CA ARG A 49 -7.35 -5.92 -11.50
C ARG A 49 -6.42 -7.13 -11.42
N ALA A 50 -6.67 -8.17 -12.22
CA ALA A 50 -5.84 -9.37 -12.26
C ALA A 50 -4.39 -9.08 -12.73
N ALA A 51 -4.20 -8.15 -13.69
CA ALA A 51 -2.88 -7.77 -14.16
C ALA A 51 -2.09 -6.99 -13.10
N TYR A 52 -2.76 -6.13 -12.32
CA TYR A 52 -2.14 -5.46 -11.16
C TYR A 52 -1.68 -6.48 -10.12
N ALA A 53 -2.54 -7.45 -9.78
CA ALA A 53 -2.20 -8.48 -8.81
C ALA A 53 -1.00 -9.33 -9.26
N ALA A 54 -1.03 -9.86 -10.49
CA ALA A 54 0.04 -10.68 -11.04
C ALA A 54 1.38 -9.93 -11.12
N ARG A 55 1.37 -8.68 -11.62
CA ARG A 55 2.57 -7.85 -11.72
C ARG A 55 3.09 -7.46 -10.34
N GLY A 56 2.20 -7.15 -9.39
CA GLY A 56 2.58 -6.86 -8.01
C GLY A 56 3.25 -8.02 -7.31
N GLN A 57 2.74 -9.24 -7.46
CA GLN A 57 3.38 -10.46 -6.96
C GLN A 57 4.78 -10.66 -7.57
N ALA A 58 4.92 -10.43 -8.87
CA ALA A 58 6.21 -10.52 -9.55
C ALA A 58 7.23 -9.49 -9.01
N LEU A 59 6.80 -8.23 -8.78
CA LEU A 59 7.65 -7.18 -8.20
C LEU A 59 8.09 -7.54 -6.77
N VAL A 60 7.17 -7.97 -5.91
CA VAL A 60 7.50 -8.39 -4.53
C VAL A 60 8.50 -9.55 -4.55
N ALA A 61 8.31 -10.54 -5.41
CA ALA A 61 9.24 -11.67 -5.55
C ALA A 61 10.62 -11.23 -6.07
N ALA A 62 10.65 -10.36 -7.09
CA ALA A 62 11.90 -9.89 -7.70
C ALA A 62 12.75 -9.06 -6.73
N TYR A 63 12.12 -8.29 -5.84
CA TYR A 63 12.79 -7.37 -4.92
C TYR A 63 12.72 -7.80 -3.44
N ALA A 64 12.43 -9.07 -3.17
CA ALA A 64 12.37 -9.62 -1.81
C ALA A 64 13.67 -9.42 -1.02
N ALA A 65 14.83 -9.53 -1.69
CA ALA A 65 16.16 -9.32 -1.08
C ALA A 65 16.38 -7.85 -0.63
N GLN A 66 15.64 -6.89 -1.20
CA GLN A 66 15.65 -5.47 -0.80
C GLN A 66 14.59 -5.16 0.25
N GLY A 67 13.92 -6.17 0.80
CA GLY A 67 12.89 -6.01 1.82
C GLY A 67 11.56 -5.47 1.28
N VAL A 68 11.27 -5.65 -0.01
CA VAL A 68 9.98 -5.26 -0.60
C VAL A 68 8.88 -6.16 -0.06
N GLU A 69 7.89 -5.56 0.60
CA GLU A 69 6.73 -6.22 1.19
C GLU A 69 5.45 -6.01 0.38
N GLN A 70 5.43 -4.97 -0.48
CA GLN A 70 4.25 -4.58 -1.27
C GLN A 70 4.64 -3.91 -2.58
N ALA A 71 3.69 -3.88 -3.52
CA ALA A 71 3.86 -3.22 -4.81
C ALA A 71 2.67 -2.31 -5.14
N GLY A 72 2.96 -1.24 -5.87
CA GLY A 72 1.96 -0.30 -6.37
C GLY A 72 2.33 0.26 -7.73
N PHE A 73 1.37 0.94 -8.34
CA PHE A 73 1.47 1.44 -9.70
C PHE A 73 1.07 2.90 -9.74
N LEU A 74 1.97 3.75 -10.20
CA LEU A 74 1.68 5.16 -10.42
C LEU A 74 1.23 5.37 -11.86
N ILE A 75 -0.04 5.66 -12.04
CA ILE A 75 -0.65 5.92 -13.35
C ILE A 75 -0.70 7.43 -13.55
N ARG A 76 -0.02 7.91 -14.60
CA ARG A 76 -0.01 9.33 -14.98
C ARG A 76 -0.59 9.48 -16.37
N THR A 77 -1.74 10.14 -16.44
CA THR A 77 -2.36 10.54 -17.71
C THR A 77 -2.32 12.07 -17.84
N ALA A 78 -2.68 12.61 -19.00
CA ALA A 78 -2.75 14.06 -19.20
C ALA A 78 -3.65 14.79 -18.18
N ASN A 79 -4.70 14.11 -17.70
CA ASN A 79 -5.74 14.72 -16.87
C ASN A 79 -5.79 14.22 -15.42
N ALA A 80 -5.06 13.17 -15.08
CA ALA A 80 -5.16 12.56 -13.76
C ALA A 80 -3.86 11.86 -13.33
N THR A 81 -3.65 11.87 -12.02
CA THR A 81 -2.65 11.04 -11.35
C THR A 81 -3.38 10.12 -10.38
N HIS A 82 -3.16 8.83 -10.53
CA HIS A 82 -3.73 7.79 -9.70
C HIS A 82 -2.65 6.82 -9.23
N PHE A 83 -2.75 6.38 -7.98
CA PHE A 83 -1.89 5.34 -7.43
C PHE A 83 -2.72 4.09 -7.11
N GLU A 84 -2.34 2.96 -7.65
CA GLU A 84 -3.05 1.69 -7.49
C GLU A 84 -2.18 0.69 -6.74
N MET A 85 -2.67 0.16 -5.62
CA MET A 85 -2.03 -0.97 -4.94
C MET A 85 -2.27 -2.27 -5.71
N ALA A 86 -1.31 -3.17 -5.67
CA ALA A 86 -1.42 -4.46 -6.34
C ALA A 86 -2.67 -5.25 -5.92
N GLY A 87 -3.10 -5.18 -4.68
CA GLY A 87 -4.33 -5.79 -4.17
C GLY A 87 -5.56 -4.88 -4.19
N GLY A 88 -5.42 -3.59 -4.53
CA GLY A 88 -6.51 -2.61 -4.51
C GLY A 88 -6.86 -2.07 -3.12
N GLU A 89 -6.11 -2.45 -2.11
CA GLU A 89 -6.30 -2.05 -0.71
C GLU A 89 -5.87 -0.60 -0.46
N PHE A 90 -6.24 -0.06 0.70
CA PHE A 90 -5.67 1.17 1.23
C PHE A 90 -4.32 0.91 1.88
N CYS A 91 -3.29 1.68 1.49
CA CYS A 91 -1.98 1.63 2.12
C CYS A 91 -1.41 3.03 2.37
N GLY A 92 -1.31 3.41 3.65
CA GLY A 92 -0.78 4.71 4.05
C GLY A 92 0.73 4.88 3.78
N ASN A 93 1.51 3.80 3.79
CA ASN A 93 2.94 3.82 3.45
C ASN A 93 3.13 4.07 1.95
N ALA A 94 2.40 3.32 1.12
CA ALA A 94 2.45 3.46 -0.33
C ALA A 94 1.93 4.81 -0.81
N ALA A 95 0.94 5.40 -0.13
CA ALA A 95 0.50 6.78 -0.40
C ALA A 95 1.64 7.79 -0.24
N ARG A 96 2.44 7.67 0.84
CA ARG A 96 3.60 8.54 1.07
C ARG A 96 4.73 8.26 0.08
N ALA A 97 4.94 6.99 -0.30
CA ALA A 97 5.91 6.62 -1.32
C ALA A 97 5.52 7.19 -2.70
N ALA A 98 4.25 7.12 -3.08
CA ALA A 98 3.73 7.75 -4.29
C ALA A 98 3.89 9.28 -4.28
N ALA A 99 3.63 9.92 -3.13
CA ALA A 99 3.84 11.36 -2.96
C ALA A 99 5.29 11.76 -3.16
N LEU A 100 6.25 11.00 -2.60
CA LEU A 100 7.67 11.22 -2.80
C LEU A 100 8.07 11.08 -4.28
N LEU A 101 7.56 10.06 -4.97
CA LEU A 101 7.84 9.86 -6.39
C LEU A 101 7.26 10.98 -7.27
N LEU A 102 6.14 11.60 -6.84
CA LEU A 102 5.52 12.74 -7.52
C LEU A 102 6.22 14.07 -7.27
N ALA A 103 6.86 14.23 -6.10
CA ALA A 103 7.56 15.46 -5.70
C ALA A 103 8.99 15.15 -5.18
N PRO A 104 9.89 14.59 -6.02
CA PRO A 104 11.22 14.16 -5.56
C PRO A 104 12.14 15.32 -5.16
N GLN A 105 11.79 16.55 -5.50
CA GLN A 105 12.47 17.77 -5.07
C GLN A 105 11.83 18.45 -3.87
N GLY A 106 10.74 17.87 -3.33
CA GLY A 106 9.88 18.46 -2.32
C GLY A 106 8.71 19.23 -2.91
N GLY A 107 7.73 19.58 -2.07
CA GLY A 107 6.54 20.33 -2.45
C GLY A 107 5.24 19.60 -2.17
N ALA A 108 4.13 20.22 -2.59
CA ALA A 108 2.79 19.70 -2.40
C ALA A 108 2.28 18.97 -3.66
N VAL A 109 1.62 17.83 -3.46
CA VAL A 109 1.00 17.05 -4.54
C VAL A 109 -0.37 16.54 -4.12
N SER A 110 -1.23 16.23 -5.11
CA SER A 110 -2.53 15.61 -4.87
C SER A 110 -2.84 14.56 -5.93
N PHE A 111 -3.31 13.40 -5.51
CA PHE A 111 -3.61 12.26 -6.37
C PHE A 111 -4.74 11.42 -5.79
N SER A 112 -5.39 10.59 -6.60
CA SER A 112 -6.31 9.55 -6.13
C SER A 112 -5.56 8.24 -5.91
N MET A 113 -6.09 7.35 -5.04
CA MET A 113 -5.50 6.03 -4.83
C MET A 113 -6.56 4.96 -4.60
N SER A 114 -6.18 3.70 -4.79
CA SER A 114 -7.01 2.55 -4.42
C SER A 114 -7.28 2.53 -2.91
N GLY A 115 -8.42 1.94 -2.52
CA GLY A 115 -8.81 1.79 -1.11
C GLY A 115 -9.16 3.09 -0.38
N PHE A 116 -9.16 4.24 -1.07
CA PHE A 116 -9.55 5.55 -0.51
C PHE A 116 -10.46 6.31 -1.47
N VAL A 117 -11.60 6.77 -0.95
CA VAL A 117 -12.54 7.61 -1.71
C VAL A 117 -12.20 9.07 -1.50
N GLY A 118 -11.66 9.71 -2.54
CA GLY A 118 -11.22 11.11 -2.49
C GLY A 118 -9.84 11.31 -3.09
N ARG A 119 -9.22 12.43 -2.72
CA ARG A 119 -7.86 12.77 -3.15
C ARG A 119 -6.94 12.88 -1.95
N VAL A 120 -5.84 12.15 -2.01
CA VAL A 120 -4.71 12.33 -1.08
C VAL A 120 -4.14 13.72 -1.32
N GLN A 121 -3.88 14.43 -0.22
CA GLN A 121 -3.13 15.68 -0.21
C GLN A 121 -1.81 15.42 0.49
N ALA A 122 -0.70 15.65 -0.19
CA ALA A 122 0.59 15.33 0.37
C ALA A 122 1.56 16.51 0.31
N GLU A 123 2.43 16.55 1.30
CA GLU A 123 3.56 17.47 1.41
C GLU A 123 4.83 16.64 1.57
N VAL A 124 5.83 16.93 0.74
CA VAL A 124 7.15 16.31 0.75
C VAL A 124 8.17 17.37 1.13
N VAL A 125 8.93 17.11 2.18
CA VAL A 125 10.01 17.98 2.67
C VAL A 125 11.31 17.21 2.64
N ARG A 126 12.30 17.71 1.91
CA ARG A 126 13.64 17.13 1.86
C ARG A 126 14.39 17.40 3.17
N ARG A 127 15.01 16.38 3.76
CA ARG A 127 15.82 16.46 4.98
C ARG A 127 17.16 15.76 4.75
N ALA A 128 18.25 16.48 4.70
CA ALA A 128 19.59 15.91 4.50
C ALA A 128 19.63 14.76 3.46
N ALA A 129 19.70 13.50 3.91
CA ALA A 129 19.72 12.31 3.07
C ALA A 129 18.34 11.72 2.76
N ASP A 130 17.30 12.10 3.54
CA ASP A 130 15.98 11.50 3.50
C ASP A 130 14.90 12.55 3.25
N PHE A 131 13.66 12.09 3.25
CA PHE A 131 12.48 12.94 3.09
C PHE A 131 11.54 12.75 4.27
N TRP A 132 10.87 13.83 4.66
CA TRP A 132 9.70 13.78 5.52
C TRP A 132 8.47 13.95 4.66
N VAL A 133 7.58 12.94 4.67
CA VAL A 133 6.38 12.96 3.84
C VAL A 133 5.15 12.89 4.72
N ARG A 134 4.27 13.86 4.56
CA ARG A 134 2.95 13.90 5.18
C ARG A 134 1.90 13.69 4.11
N CYS A 135 1.02 12.70 4.31
CA CYS A 135 -0.20 12.52 3.51
C CYS A 135 -1.42 12.77 4.37
N ARG A 136 -2.38 13.55 3.85
CA ARG A 136 -3.70 13.75 4.42
C ARG A 136 -4.75 13.04 3.56
N PHE A 137 -5.69 12.41 4.22
CA PHE A 137 -6.83 11.70 3.65
C PHE A 137 -8.12 12.41 4.09
N PRO A 138 -8.56 13.48 3.36
CA PRO A 138 -9.71 14.28 3.75
C PRO A 138 -10.98 13.43 3.81
N GLY A 139 -11.77 13.61 4.89
CA GLY A 139 -13.01 12.89 5.10
C GLY A 139 -12.87 11.45 5.60
N MET A 140 -11.67 10.84 5.55
CA MET A 140 -11.45 9.52 6.16
C MET A 140 -11.55 9.64 7.68
N GLN A 141 -12.24 8.67 8.29
CA GLN A 141 -12.40 8.59 9.74
C GLN A 141 -11.90 7.23 10.23
N ALA A 142 -11.34 7.20 11.42
CA ALA A 142 -10.94 5.99 12.11
C ALA A 142 -11.73 5.89 13.41
N VAL A 143 -12.83 5.13 13.37
CA VAL A 143 -13.67 4.91 14.55
C VAL A 143 -13.36 3.54 15.12
N ALA A 144 -12.91 3.50 16.37
CA ALA A 144 -12.68 2.27 17.09
C ALA A 144 -14.02 1.67 17.57
N GLN A 145 -14.33 0.47 17.10
CA GLN A 145 -15.52 -0.29 17.53
C GLN A 145 -15.08 -1.39 18.50
N PRO A 146 -15.40 -1.30 19.80
CA PRO A 146 -15.04 -2.33 20.75
C PRO A 146 -15.68 -3.68 20.39
N VAL A 147 -14.90 -4.75 20.47
CA VAL A 147 -15.39 -6.13 20.27
C VAL A 147 -14.88 -7.02 21.41
N ARG A 148 -15.67 -8.05 21.74
CA ARG A 148 -15.28 -9.09 22.68
C ARG A 148 -14.90 -10.34 21.90
N LEU A 149 -13.72 -10.89 22.18
CA LEU A 149 -13.26 -12.12 21.55
C LEU A 149 -13.79 -13.36 22.29
N ASP A 150 -13.76 -14.53 21.62
CA ASP A 150 -14.28 -15.79 22.19
C ASP A 150 -13.54 -16.22 23.47
N ASP A 151 -12.27 -15.85 23.59
CA ASP A 151 -11.47 -16.08 24.79
C ASP A 151 -11.78 -15.08 25.94
N GLY A 152 -12.76 -14.20 25.74
CA GLY A 152 -13.16 -13.17 26.70
C GLY A 152 -12.29 -11.92 26.68
N SER A 153 -11.21 -11.87 25.90
CA SER A 153 -10.36 -10.68 25.78
C SER A 153 -11.06 -9.56 25.00
N ALA A 154 -10.62 -8.32 25.23
CA ALA A 154 -11.11 -7.15 24.51
C ALA A 154 -10.23 -6.88 23.28
N ALA A 155 -10.87 -6.45 22.19
CA ALA A 155 -10.23 -5.93 21.00
C ALA A 155 -11.02 -4.74 20.46
N ALA A 156 -10.49 -4.06 19.44
CA ALA A 156 -11.25 -3.06 18.70
C ALA A 156 -11.10 -3.28 17.19
N LEU A 157 -12.19 -3.08 16.45
CA LEU A 157 -12.17 -3.01 15.00
C LEU A 157 -12.04 -1.55 14.56
N VAL A 158 -11.16 -1.31 13.59
CA VAL A 158 -11.03 -0.01 12.92
C VAL A 158 -11.09 -0.25 11.41
N ASP A 159 -12.20 0.18 10.81
CA ASP A 159 -12.43 0.06 9.37
C ASP A 159 -12.02 1.36 8.66
N LEU A 160 -11.07 1.24 7.74
CA LEU A 160 -10.57 2.35 6.92
C LEU A 160 -11.07 2.27 5.46
N GLY A 161 -12.09 1.45 5.20
CA GLY A 161 -12.67 1.20 3.88
C GLY A 161 -11.89 0.13 3.10
N GLY A 162 -10.68 0.44 2.63
CA GLY A 162 -9.83 -0.50 1.88
C GLY A 162 -9.11 -1.55 2.72
N ILE A 163 -9.05 -1.38 4.05
CA ILE A 163 -8.48 -2.31 5.01
C ILE A 163 -9.20 -2.20 6.35
N VAL A 164 -9.36 -3.33 7.03
CA VAL A 164 -9.86 -3.39 8.41
C VAL A 164 -8.74 -3.84 9.34
N HIS A 165 -8.63 -3.21 10.51
CA HIS A 165 -7.69 -3.63 11.55
C HIS A 165 -8.40 -4.14 12.79
N VAL A 166 -7.92 -5.28 13.32
CA VAL A 166 -8.22 -5.76 14.67
C VAL A 166 -7.07 -5.30 15.58
N VAL A 167 -7.35 -4.40 16.52
CA VAL A 167 -6.36 -3.87 17.45
C VAL A 167 -6.45 -4.60 18.78
N LEU A 168 -5.32 -5.13 19.25
CA LEU A 168 -5.17 -5.85 20.50
C LEU A 168 -4.17 -5.11 21.40
N GLU A 169 -4.59 -4.66 22.59
CA GLU A 169 -3.66 -4.17 23.60
C GLU A 169 -3.12 -5.37 24.40
N ALA A 170 -2.12 -6.05 23.83
CA ALA A 170 -1.54 -7.28 24.37
C ALA A 170 -0.08 -7.43 23.90
N ALA A 171 0.68 -8.23 24.62
CA ALA A 171 2.04 -8.59 24.23
C ALA A 171 2.06 -9.36 22.92
N PHE A 172 3.01 -9.03 22.04
CA PHE A 172 3.21 -9.67 20.76
C PHE A 172 4.07 -10.93 20.91
N LEU A 173 3.62 -12.04 20.35
CA LEU A 173 4.40 -13.28 20.24
C LEU A 173 5.00 -13.39 18.83
N ALA A 174 6.32 -13.17 18.74
CA ALA A 174 7.03 -13.01 17.47
C ALA A 174 7.19 -14.29 16.64
N ALA A 175 6.84 -15.47 17.16
CA ALA A 175 6.91 -16.72 16.38
C ALA A 175 5.89 -16.69 15.24
N ALA A 176 6.36 -16.89 14.01
CA ALA A 176 5.55 -16.69 12.80
C ALA A 176 4.31 -17.57 12.75
N GLU A 177 4.42 -18.81 13.18
CA GLU A 177 3.30 -19.75 13.28
C GLU A 177 2.23 -19.26 14.26
N VAL A 178 2.63 -18.62 15.35
CA VAL A 178 1.71 -18.13 16.41
C VAL A 178 0.91 -16.93 15.92
N PHE A 179 1.57 -15.89 15.42
CA PHE A 179 0.83 -14.70 14.96
C PHE A 179 0.00 -14.98 13.69
N ARG A 180 0.47 -15.87 12.80
CA ARG A 180 -0.31 -16.29 11.63
C ARG A 180 -1.56 -17.07 12.01
N ALA A 181 -1.45 -18.01 12.96
CA ALA A 181 -2.60 -18.76 13.46
C ALA A 181 -3.60 -17.82 14.16
N ARG A 182 -3.12 -16.89 15.00
CA ARG A 182 -3.98 -15.92 15.69
C ARG A 182 -4.68 -14.98 14.70
N HIS A 183 -3.98 -14.47 13.69
CA HIS A 183 -4.57 -13.63 12.64
C HIS A 183 -5.72 -14.37 11.93
N ARG A 184 -5.49 -15.61 11.49
CA ARG A 184 -6.52 -16.42 10.81
C ARG A 184 -7.72 -16.69 11.71
N ALA A 185 -7.49 -17.02 12.98
CA ALA A 185 -8.56 -17.25 13.95
C ALA A 185 -9.42 -16.00 14.15
N LEU A 186 -8.81 -14.83 14.29
CA LEU A 186 -9.52 -13.56 14.42
C LEU A 186 -10.30 -13.18 13.14
N CYS A 187 -9.74 -13.43 11.96
CA CYS A 187 -10.45 -13.24 10.69
C CYS A 187 -11.70 -14.12 10.61
N ALA A 188 -11.61 -15.38 11.03
CA ALA A 188 -12.74 -16.30 11.04
C ALA A 188 -13.78 -15.91 12.09
N GLN A 189 -13.37 -15.63 13.32
CA GLN A 189 -14.25 -15.25 14.42
C GLN A 189 -15.05 -13.98 14.11
N LEU A 190 -14.43 -12.98 13.45
CA LEU A 190 -15.01 -11.67 13.20
C LEU A 190 -15.59 -11.52 11.78
N ASP A 191 -15.67 -12.62 11.02
CA ASP A 191 -16.17 -12.67 9.63
C ASP A 191 -15.48 -11.67 8.69
N LEU A 192 -14.15 -11.59 8.76
CA LEU A 192 -13.37 -10.63 7.98
C LEU A 192 -12.78 -11.20 6.68
N ALA A 193 -12.99 -12.48 6.38
CA ALA A 193 -12.38 -13.15 5.22
C ALA A 193 -12.77 -12.55 3.86
N ALA A 194 -13.94 -11.90 3.78
CA ALA A 194 -14.41 -11.23 2.57
C ALA A 194 -13.81 -9.82 2.36
N ARG A 195 -13.11 -9.26 3.36
CA ARG A 195 -12.52 -7.92 3.27
C ARG A 195 -11.34 -7.90 2.29
N PRO A 196 -11.09 -6.79 1.58
CA PRO A 196 -9.95 -6.67 0.66
C PRO A 196 -8.61 -6.89 1.36
N ALA A 197 -8.46 -6.33 2.56
CA ALA A 197 -7.30 -6.54 3.42
C ALA A 197 -7.70 -6.53 4.90
N VAL A 198 -6.98 -7.32 5.71
CA VAL A 198 -7.16 -7.41 7.17
C VAL A 198 -5.82 -7.32 7.85
N GLY A 199 -5.69 -6.37 8.77
CA GLY A 199 -4.55 -6.27 9.69
C GLY A 199 -4.93 -6.71 11.09
N VAL A 200 -4.04 -7.38 11.79
CA VAL A 200 -4.08 -7.52 13.24
C VAL A 200 -2.91 -6.74 13.81
N VAL A 201 -3.20 -5.81 14.71
CA VAL A 201 -2.21 -4.90 15.29
C VAL A 201 -2.14 -5.15 16.79
N TRP A 202 -1.04 -5.71 17.25
CA TRP A 202 -0.73 -5.77 18.69
C TRP A 202 -0.13 -4.44 19.10
N CYS A 203 -0.70 -3.83 20.13
CA CYS A 203 -0.24 -2.57 20.71
C CYS A 203 0.38 -2.81 22.06
N GLU A 204 1.63 -2.45 22.24
CA GLU A 204 2.34 -2.49 23.51
C GLU A 204 2.52 -1.07 24.04
N ARG A 205 2.00 -0.83 25.26
CA ARG A 205 2.18 0.45 25.94
C ARG A 205 3.35 0.39 26.90
N ALA A 206 4.30 1.30 26.75
CA ALA A 206 5.39 1.48 27.70
C ALA A 206 5.75 2.95 27.82
N HIS A 207 5.85 3.46 29.07
CA HIS A 207 6.28 4.83 29.37
C HIS A 207 5.53 5.92 28.58
N GLY A 208 4.21 5.77 28.43
CA GLY A 208 3.36 6.73 27.68
C GLY A 208 3.48 6.66 26.16
N ARG A 209 4.24 5.71 25.62
CA ARG A 209 4.40 5.45 24.19
C ARG A 209 3.66 4.17 23.80
N VAL A 210 3.29 4.10 22.51
CA VAL A 210 2.68 2.93 21.92
C VAL A 210 3.61 2.41 20.81
N ALA A 211 4.00 1.14 20.95
CA ALA A 211 4.65 0.37 19.90
C ALA A 211 3.63 -0.58 19.29
N ILE A 212 3.73 -0.82 17.96
CA ILE A 212 2.84 -1.73 17.26
C ILE A 212 3.60 -2.90 16.64
N HIS A 213 2.89 -4.02 16.52
CA HIS A 213 3.32 -5.20 15.76
C HIS A 213 2.20 -5.57 14.79
N PRO A 214 2.23 -5.01 13.56
CA PRO A 214 1.17 -5.21 12.58
C PRO A 214 1.43 -6.45 11.74
N VAL A 215 0.41 -7.28 11.59
CA VAL A 215 0.38 -8.43 10.70
C VAL A 215 -0.76 -8.22 9.71
N VAL A 216 -0.44 -8.11 8.43
CA VAL A 216 -1.39 -7.76 7.38
C VAL A 216 -1.51 -8.87 6.34
N TRP A 217 -2.74 -9.19 6.00
CA TRP A 217 -3.10 -10.05 4.88
C TRP A 217 -3.90 -9.26 3.85
N VAL A 218 -3.52 -9.39 2.57
CA VAL A 218 -4.19 -8.77 1.42
C VAL A 218 -4.73 -9.89 0.52
N ARG A 219 -6.05 -9.97 0.41
CA ARG A 219 -6.75 -11.08 -0.23
C ARG A 219 -6.39 -11.28 -1.69
N GLU A 220 -6.43 -10.24 -2.50
CA GLU A 220 -6.30 -10.33 -3.96
C GLU A 220 -4.93 -10.86 -4.40
N VAL A 221 -3.89 -10.54 -3.65
CA VAL A 221 -2.51 -10.97 -3.92
C VAL A 221 -2.05 -12.10 -2.99
N ASP A 222 -2.93 -12.55 -2.08
CA ASP A 222 -2.67 -13.54 -1.03
C ASP A 222 -1.33 -13.29 -0.30
N SER A 223 -1.03 -12.02 -0.06
CA SER A 223 0.18 -11.65 0.69
C SER A 223 -0.11 -11.65 2.19
N PHE A 224 0.89 -12.07 2.98
CA PHE A 224 0.79 -12.13 4.43
C PHE A 224 2.12 -11.72 5.07
N PHE A 225 2.18 -10.52 5.62
CA PHE A 225 3.40 -9.96 6.19
C PHE A 225 3.23 -9.52 7.65
N TYR A 226 4.26 -9.78 8.46
CA TYR A 226 4.55 -8.99 9.64
C TYR A 226 5.32 -7.76 9.15
N GLU A 227 4.63 -6.61 9.16
CA GLU A 227 5.18 -5.40 8.55
C GLU A 227 6.17 -4.70 9.48
N SER A 228 7.33 -4.34 8.94
CA SER A 228 8.36 -3.57 9.64
C SER A 228 7.96 -2.11 9.90
N SER A 229 6.96 -1.62 9.14
CA SER A 229 6.30 -0.33 9.31
C SER A 229 4.90 -0.40 8.71
N CYS A 230 3.87 0.14 9.39
CA CYS A 230 2.49 0.06 8.93
C CYS A 230 1.73 1.37 9.15
N GLY A 231 1.39 2.06 8.06
CA GLY A 231 0.64 3.32 8.11
C GLY A 231 -0.80 3.14 8.57
N SER A 232 -1.54 2.19 7.99
CA SER A 232 -2.93 1.91 8.36
C SER A 232 -3.04 1.33 9.77
N GLY A 233 -2.10 0.46 10.16
CA GLY A 233 -2.00 -0.05 11.53
C GLY A 233 -1.70 1.05 12.55
N SER A 234 -0.89 2.06 12.18
CA SER A 234 -0.64 3.23 13.03
C SER A 234 -1.89 4.09 13.22
N ILE A 235 -2.71 4.27 12.16
CA ILE A 235 -4.01 4.94 12.26
C ILE A 235 -4.92 4.19 13.25
N ALA A 236 -5.01 2.87 13.11
CA ALA A 236 -5.86 2.04 13.96
C ALA A 236 -5.39 2.09 15.42
N ALA A 237 -4.09 1.97 15.67
CA ALA A 237 -3.51 2.10 17.00
C ALA A 237 -3.75 3.49 17.60
N ALA A 238 -3.59 4.56 16.82
CA ALA A 238 -3.86 5.92 17.29
C ALA A 238 -5.33 6.11 17.70
N ALA A 239 -6.28 5.56 16.91
CA ALA A 239 -7.71 5.64 17.21
C ALA A 239 -8.09 4.89 18.49
N VAL A 240 -7.47 3.73 18.76
CA VAL A 240 -7.76 2.91 19.96
C VAL A 240 -7.00 3.43 21.18
N CYS A 241 -5.74 3.77 20.99
CA CYS A 241 -4.84 4.11 22.10
C CYS A 241 -4.83 5.61 22.46
N GLY A 242 -5.40 6.48 21.61
CA GLY A 242 -5.43 7.92 21.86
C GLY A 242 -4.06 8.60 21.76
N VAL A 243 -3.17 8.14 20.86
CA VAL A 243 -1.81 8.66 20.71
C VAL A 243 -1.61 9.32 19.33
N GLY A 244 -0.73 10.34 19.27
CA GLY A 244 -0.38 11.03 18.01
C GLY A 244 0.89 10.51 17.37
N THR A 245 1.66 9.66 18.03
CA THR A 245 2.90 9.09 17.52
C THR A 245 2.97 7.61 17.88
N VAL A 246 3.33 6.78 16.90
CA VAL A 246 3.33 5.32 17.01
C VAL A 246 4.70 4.76 16.60
N ARG A 247 5.31 3.97 17.48
CA ARG A 247 6.57 3.31 17.20
C ARG A 247 6.35 2.06 16.36
N GLN A 248 7.15 1.95 15.30
CA GLN A 248 7.10 0.84 14.34
C GLN A 248 8.05 -0.30 14.75
N PRO A 249 7.88 -1.54 14.25
CA PRO A 249 8.84 -2.62 14.45
C PRO A 249 10.26 -2.29 13.96
N SER A 250 10.41 -1.43 12.94
CA SER A 250 11.69 -0.88 12.48
C SER A 250 12.42 -0.04 13.53
N GLY A 251 11.77 0.30 14.66
CA GLY A 251 12.28 1.23 15.68
C GLY A 251 12.06 2.71 15.38
N ARG A 252 11.57 3.07 14.18
CA ARG A 252 11.21 4.44 13.79
C ARG A 252 9.81 4.80 14.28
N GLU A 253 9.48 6.08 14.23
CA GLU A 253 8.19 6.62 14.63
C GLU A 253 7.39 7.12 13.43
N MET A 254 6.07 7.09 13.56
CA MET A 254 5.12 7.60 12.59
C MET A 254 4.12 8.50 13.30
N ASP A 255 3.97 9.73 12.81
CA ASP A 255 2.98 10.66 13.32
C ASP A 255 1.62 10.40 12.69
N VAL A 256 0.59 10.41 13.52
CA VAL A 256 -0.81 10.24 13.15
C VAL A 256 -1.60 11.42 13.69
N THR A 257 -2.37 12.05 12.83
CA THR A 257 -3.36 13.06 13.24
C THR A 257 -4.74 12.57 12.87
N LEU A 258 -5.64 12.52 13.85
CA LEU A 258 -7.05 12.19 13.68
C LEU A 258 -7.87 13.44 14.03
N ASP A 259 -8.57 14.01 13.08
CA ASP A 259 -9.41 15.19 13.31
C ASP A 259 -10.70 15.14 12.47
N ALA A 260 -11.59 16.09 12.68
CA ALA A 260 -12.89 16.16 11.96
C ALA A 260 -12.73 16.31 10.43
N ALA A 261 -11.60 16.84 9.96
CA ALA A 261 -11.35 17.03 8.53
C ALA A 261 -10.71 15.77 7.88
N GLY A 262 -10.33 14.76 8.65
CA GLY A 262 -9.79 13.51 8.15
C GLY A 262 -8.57 13.02 8.92
N ILE A 263 -7.80 12.17 8.28
CA ILE A 263 -6.61 11.52 8.84
C ILE A 263 -5.36 12.09 8.17
N ALA A 264 -4.29 12.26 8.93
CA ALA A 264 -2.96 12.50 8.35
C ALA A 264 -1.93 11.52 8.93
N LEU A 265 -1.02 11.08 8.06
CA LEU A 265 0.16 10.29 8.38
C LEU A 265 1.42 11.04 7.98
N ALA A 266 2.43 11.04 8.83
CA ALA A 266 3.73 11.58 8.47
C ALA A 266 4.87 10.71 9.01
N SER A 267 5.91 10.51 8.21
CA SER A 267 7.14 9.83 8.63
C SER A 267 8.29 10.15 7.70
N GLU A 268 9.47 9.72 8.11
CA GLU A 268 10.64 9.61 7.26
C GLU A 268 10.38 8.63 6.11
N MET A 269 10.84 8.99 4.91
CA MET A 269 10.81 8.17 3.70
C MET A 269 12.17 8.20 3.04
N ALA A 270 12.63 7.06 2.52
CA ALA A 270 13.89 6.97 1.80
C ALA A 270 13.73 6.20 0.49
N VAL A 271 14.39 6.67 -0.56
CA VAL A 271 14.52 5.96 -1.83
C VAL A 271 15.68 4.99 -1.69
N LEU A 272 15.44 3.71 -1.92
CA LEU A 272 16.52 2.73 -2.02
C LEU A 272 17.14 2.84 -3.40
N ASP A 273 18.45 3.13 -3.44
CA ASP A 273 19.19 3.39 -4.68
C ASP A 273 19.05 2.29 -5.73
N GLY A 274 18.70 2.73 -6.93
CA GLY A 274 19.19 2.20 -8.20
C GLY A 274 18.87 0.76 -8.54
N VAL A 275 17.59 0.34 -8.61
CA VAL A 275 17.27 -0.87 -9.36
C VAL A 275 16.71 -0.46 -10.74
N ARG A 276 17.61 -0.34 -11.72
CA ARG A 276 17.23 -0.35 -13.14
C ARG A 276 17.10 -1.81 -13.55
N VAL A 277 15.88 -2.24 -13.89
CA VAL A 277 15.71 -3.50 -14.60
C VAL A 277 15.99 -3.22 -16.07
N SER A 278 17.07 -3.83 -16.56
CA SER A 278 17.40 -3.88 -18.00
C SER A 278 16.51 -4.89 -18.71
#